data_43bb2df51b26afd4117ed6ac9ba0e503
#
_entry.id   43bb2df51b26afd4117ed6ac9ba0e503
#
_cell.length_a   1.000
_cell.length_b   1.000
_cell.length_c   1.000
_cell.angle_alpha   90.00
_cell.angle_beta   90.00
_cell.angle_gamma   90.00
#
_symmetry.space_group_name_H-M   'P 1'
#
loop_
_entity.id
_entity.type
_entity.pdbx_description
1 polymer ?
#
loop_
_entity_poly.entity_id
_entity_poly.type
_entity_poly.pdbx_seq_one_letter_code
_entity_poly.pdbx_strand_id
1 'polypeptide(L)'
;MSYECNGFKKIIIAGLSMTMIGSVAGCGASSAELEAEVSEITTKAPALMDYQVPVQVPRSLVDQLGYSKDSEKVVVFKGEDISGNFGIYDVETGKNVYTGEIVKPVYDEGLKEYVSLGYFNDLEEEGEYCVYTNATGESYSFSVKEDVFKDLFNEASKKYYINRCGIGLSENYAGDNAHSACHTTMARLQEDPSVQIDVSGGWHMDELARRDAALGSRIAENLLVAFEMNPSAFTDDTGIPESGNQIPDVLDEVRFEAEWLLKMQDPRTGGEYAAAVIDVQKGGDVFAAPVLVTPVSMEATISFASAMARFSYFYQQYDPEFATTALKAADRAFSCFLNNKRAEDDSAAFKAAAQLYRATGSLVYTDIMDGYFNRPDFDELFNSDENIFLGAVTYLSINQKVDVERCTYLMKLLMKASENIAAKASGSSFLVTDEGTDEGFENILKDMRCLTITDHIIYNHEYTTIIENHVHFLSGMNPGAVNYLTDDTERTYVDTGESGVLNDPEAVSLLIFMLSVLEQ
;
A
#
# COMPACT_ATOMS: atom_id res chain seq x y z
N MET A 1 -20.06 26.70 -14.38
CA MET A 1 -19.81 27.91 -13.59
C MET A 1 -18.45 27.72 -12.97
N SER A 2 -17.46 28.32 -13.59
CA SER A 2 -16.06 28.25 -13.16
C SER A 2 -15.86 29.18 -11.97
N TYR A 3 -15.40 28.67 -10.86
CA TYR A 3 -14.82 29.45 -9.78
C TYR A 3 -13.31 29.35 -9.87
N GLU A 4 -12.70 30.43 -10.38
CA GLU A 4 -11.29 30.67 -10.19
C GLU A 4 -11.04 31.05 -8.74
N CYS A 5 -10.28 30.26 -8.03
CA CYS A 5 -9.64 30.65 -6.77
C CYS A 5 -8.17 30.95 -7.03
N ASN A 6 -7.89 32.23 -7.23
CA ASN A 6 -6.54 32.79 -7.21
C ASN A 6 -6.05 32.93 -5.77
N GLY A 7 -4.86 32.41 -5.51
CA GLY A 7 -3.98 32.96 -4.50
C GLY A 7 -3.64 32.10 -3.30
N PHE A 8 -2.75 31.14 -3.44
CA PHE A 8 -1.84 30.77 -2.35
C PHE A 8 -0.40 31.00 -2.78
N LYS A 9 0.27 31.86 -2.04
CA LYS A 9 1.65 32.28 -2.28
C LYS A 9 2.60 31.15 -1.90
N LYS A 10 3.49 30.80 -2.81
CA LYS A 10 4.69 29.98 -2.53
C LYS A 10 5.48 30.62 -1.40
N ILE A 11 5.67 29.92 -0.31
CA ILE A 11 6.65 30.30 0.72
C ILE A 11 7.98 29.70 0.30
N ILE A 12 8.81 30.54 -0.31
CA ILE A 12 10.22 30.25 -0.53
C ILE A 12 10.93 30.49 0.79
N ILE A 13 11.44 29.45 1.41
CA ILE A 13 12.37 29.59 2.55
C ILE A 13 13.73 29.93 1.97
N ALA A 14 14.04 31.22 1.93
CA ALA A 14 15.39 31.71 1.63
C ALA A 14 16.23 31.59 2.91
N GLY A 15 17.23 30.72 2.88
CA GLY A 15 18.24 30.63 3.94
C GLY A 15 19.04 31.92 4.04
N LEU A 16 18.98 32.56 5.20
CA LEU A 16 19.85 33.69 5.55
C LEU A 16 21.24 33.17 5.96
N SER A 17 22.20 33.35 5.10
CA SER A 17 23.61 33.28 5.48
C SER A 17 24.01 34.55 6.23
N MET A 18 24.27 34.45 7.52
CA MET A 18 24.89 35.51 8.32
C MET A 18 26.39 35.33 8.34
N THR A 19 27.09 36.13 7.54
CA THR A 19 28.52 36.35 7.66
C THR A 19 28.83 37.24 8.87
N MET A 20 29.47 36.71 9.91
CA MET A 20 30.13 37.53 10.93
C MET A 20 31.63 37.58 10.66
N ILE A 21 32.09 38.75 10.29
CA ILE A 21 33.50 39.10 10.27
C ILE A 21 33.87 39.56 11.68
N GLY A 22 34.72 38.77 12.34
CA GLY A 22 35.38 39.16 13.59
C GLY A 22 36.87 39.01 13.48
N SER A 23 37.57 40.13 13.27
CA SER A 23 39.03 40.21 13.30
C SER A 23 39.57 40.20 14.72
N VAL A 24 40.42 39.22 15.05
CA VAL A 24 41.34 39.33 16.17
C VAL A 24 42.73 38.98 15.65
N ALA A 25 43.64 39.94 15.73
CA ALA A 25 45.06 39.76 15.46
C ALA A 25 45.75 39.23 16.71
N GLY A 26 46.67 38.28 16.56
CA GLY A 26 47.56 37.82 17.63
C GLY A 26 48.49 36.68 17.22
N CYS A 27 49.68 37.03 16.78
CA CYS A 27 50.98 36.33 16.86
C CYS A 27 51.09 34.79 16.80
N GLY A 28 51.62 34.30 15.70
CA GLY A 28 52.88 33.55 15.65
C GLY A 28 52.87 32.07 15.99
N ALA A 29 52.82 31.24 14.97
CA ALA A 29 53.69 30.10 14.70
C ALA A 29 53.05 29.32 13.52
N SER A 30 53.90 28.88 12.62
CA SER A 30 53.63 28.27 11.34
C SER A 30 52.45 27.30 11.27
N SER A 31 51.36 27.77 10.72
CA SER A 31 50.16 26.97 10.39
C SER A 31 50.23 26.25 9.01
N ALA A 32 51.35 26.39 8.32
CA ALA A 32 51.52 25.82 6.97
C ALA A 32 51.81 24.32 6.92
N GLU A 33 52.29 23.72 8.05
CA GLU A 33 52.53 22.27 8.11
C GLU A 33 51.33 21.46 8.63
N LEU A 34 50.40 22.07 9.37
CA LEU A 34 49.16 21.39 9.80
C LEU A 34 48.03 21.42 8.75
N GLU A 35 48.06 22.41 7.86
CA GLU A 35 47.09 22.44 6.73
C GLU A 35 47.46 21.48 5.59
N ALA A 36 48.73 21.05 5.50
CA ALA A 36 49.18 20.09 4.50
C ALA A 36 48.83 18.62 4.87
N GLU A 37 48.71 18.28 6.17
CA GLU A 37 48.32 16.94 6.58
C GLU A 37 46.79 16.70 6.61
N VAL A 38 45.96 17.73 6.66
CA VAL A 38 44.49 17.62 6.59
C VAL A 38 43.97 17.62 5.16
N SER A 39 44.77 18.04 4.17
CA SER A 39 44.33 18.08 2.75
C SER A 39 44.67 16.83 1.93
N GLU A 40 45.28 15.79 2.51
CA GLU A 40 45.64 14.56 1.79
C GLU A 40 44.76 13.33 2.09
N ILE A 41 43.68 13.48 2.85
CA ILE A 41 42.67 12.39 2.98
C ILE A 41 41.37 12.76 2.21
N THR A 42 41.51 13.39 1.10
CA THR A 42 40.54 13.25 0.02
C THR A 42 40.99 12.08 -0.87
N THR A 43 40.71 10.87 -0.42
CA THR A 43 40.82 9.72 -1.30
C THR A 43 39.91 10.01 -2.50
N LYS A 44 40.54 10.24 -3.67
CA LYS A 44 39.81 10.38 -4.91
C LYS A 44 38.89 9.17 -5.05
N ALA A 45 37.59 9.43 -5.30
CA ALA A 45 36.69 8.38 -5.74
C ALA A 45 37.35 7.60 -6.89
N PRO A 46 37.19 6.29 -6.97
CA PRO A 46 37.78 5.49 -8.02
C PRO A 46 37.38 6.04 -9.39
N ALA A 47 38.32 6.06 -10.34
CA ALA A 47 38.04 6.52 -11.70
C ALA A 47 37.11 5.56 -12.46
N LEU A 48 37.18 4.27 -12.09
CA LEU A 48 36.31 3.19 -12.56
C LEU A 48 36.07 2.24 -11.38
N MET A 49 34.86 1.74 -11.27
CA MET A 49 34.42 0.77 -10.27
C MET A 49 34.14 -0.56 -10.95
N ASP A 50 34.59 -1.66 -10.35
CA ASP A 50 34.18 -3.02 -10.69
C ASP A 50 33.15 -3.46 -9.65
N TYR A 51 31.88 -3.20 -9.92
CA TYR A 51 30.80 -3.41 -8.95
C TYR A 51 30.68 -4.88 -8.57
N GLN A 52 30.60 -5.11 -7.26
CA GLN A 52 30.30 -6.41 -6.68
C GLN A 52 29.17 -6.25 -5.67
N VAL A 53 28.17 -7.15 -5.73
CA VAL A 53 27.08 -7.14 -4.76
C VAL A 53 27.66 -7.25 -3.34
N PRO A 54 27.36 -6.28 -2.44
CA PRO A 54 27.87 -6.32 -1.06
C PRO A 54 27.45 -7.59 -0.33
N VAL A 55 28.42 -8.27 0.29
CA VAL A 55 28.19 -9.51 1.07
C VAL A 55 27.73 -9.24 2.52
N GLN A 56 27.62 -7.99 2.91
CA GLN A 56 27.10 -7.52 4.18
C GLN A 56 26.12 -6.40 3.93
N VAL A 57 25.20 -6.19 4.87
CA VAL A 57 24.27 -5.05 4.81
C VAL A 57 25.03 -3.75 4.58
N PRO A 58 24.79 -3.05 3.47
CA PRO A 58 25.46 -1.80 3.18
C PRO A 58 25.12 -0.71 4.21
N ARG A 59 26.01 0.27 4.36
CA ARG A 59 25.74 1.49 5.13
C ARG A 59 25.15 2.61 4.27
N SER A 60 25.12 2.43 2.95
CA SER A 60 24.40 3.26 1.97
C SER A 60 23.15 2.50 1.54
N LEU A 61 21.99 2.95 1.98
CA LEU A 61 20.69 2.26 1.82
C LEU A 61 19.94 2.93 0.69
N VAL A 62 19.52 2.13 -0.27
CA VAL A 62 18.82 2.56 -1.49
C VAL A 62 17.58 1.72 -1.69
N ASP A 63 16.65 2.22 -2.50
CA ASP A 63 15.59 1.42 -3.07
C ASP A 63 16.20 0.38 -4.03
N GLN A 64 16.02 -0.89 -3.74
CA GLN A 64 16.61 -1.98 -4.53
C GLN A 64 15.79 -2.28 -5.80
N LEU A 65 14.53 -1.80 -5.89
CA LEU A 65 13.77 -1.78 -7.14
C LEU A 65 14.25 -0.65 -8.04
N GLY A 66 14.45 0.53 -7.45
CA GLY A 66 14.95 1.70 -8.13
C GLY A 66 14.11 2.95 -7.94
N TYR A 67 14.36 3.92 -8.79
CA TYR A 67 13.75 5.24 -8.72
C TYR A 67 13.17 5.63 -10.08
N SER A 68 12.01 6.29 -10.06
CA SER A 68 11.50 6.94 -11.27
C SER A 68 12.45 8.06 -11.70
N LYS A 69 12.68 8.21 -13.01
CA LYS A 69 13.60 9.23 -13.53
C LYS A 69 13.20 10.66 -13.13
N ASP A 70 11.91 10.92 -13.01
CA ASP A 70 11.35 12.26 -12.75
C ASP A 70 11.04 12.50 -11.26
N SER A 71 11.26 11.48 -10.36
CA SER A 71 10.97 11.57 -8.94
C SER A 71 12.13 12.17 -8.11
N GLU A 72 11.84 12.45 -6.85
CA GLU A 72 12.88 12.71 -5.86
C GLU A 72 13.63 11.40 -5.56
N LYS A 73 14.97 11.43 -5.70
CA LYS A 73 15.82 10.28 -5.48
C LYS A 73 16.70 10.52 -4.27
N VAL A 74 16.62 9.61 -3.31
CA VAL A 74 17.29 9.74 -2.03
C VAL A 74 18.05 8.47 -1.67
N VAL A 75 19.20 8.63 -1.03
CA VAL A 75 19.98 7.56 -0.39
C VAL A 75 20.12 7.89 1.09
N VAL A 76 19.97 6.88 1.94
CA VAL A 76 20.18 7.00 3.39
C VAL A 76 21.55 6.41 3.74
N PHE A 77 22.35 7.18 4.50
CA PHE A 77 23.66 6.75 4.99
C PHE A 77 23.63 6.54 6.50
N LYS A 78 24.21 5.42 6.98
CA LYS A 78 24.28 5.07 8.39
C LYS A 78 25.71 5.20 8.92
N GLY A 79 25.92 6.01 9.96
CA GLY A 79 27.17 6.17 10.68
C GLY A 79 27.59 7.62 10.94
N GLU A 80 28.34 7.82 12.02
CA GLU A 80 28.84 9.15 12.45
C GLU A 80 29.93 9.71 11.52
N ASP A 81 30.72 8.82 10.90
CA ASP A 81 31.88 9.12 10.08
C ASP A 81 31.56 9.46 8.62
N ILE A 82 30.29 9.54 8.26
CA ILE A 82 29.85 9.77 6.88
C ILE A 82 29.58 11.25 6.66
N SER A 83 30.35 11.85 5.78
CA SER A 83 30.23 13.26 5.41
C SER A 83 30.93 13.54 4.07
N GLY A 84 30.70 14.69 3.49
CA GLY A 84 31.30 15.12 2.22
C GLY A 84 30.45 14.69 1.04
N ASN A 85 31.05 14.06 0.04
CA ASN A 85 30.37 13.71 -1.21
C ASN A 85 30.20 12.20 -1.33
N PHE A 86 29.13 11.81 -2.03
CA PHE A 86 28.90 10.46 -2.54
C PHE A 86 28.95 10.47 -4.07
N GLY A 87 29.33 9.33 -4.66
CA GLY A 87 29.28 9.11 -6.10
C GLY A 87 28.22 8.09 -6.47
N ILE A 88 27.59 8.26 -7.64
CA ILE A 88 26.77 7.24 -8.25
C ILE A 88 27.54 6.70 -9.45
N TYR A 89 27.60 5.40 -9.52
CA TYR A 89 28.36 4.67 -10.52
C TYR A 89 27.41 3.80 -11.33
N ASP A 90 27.54 3.87 -12.65
CA ASP A 90 26.93 2.95 -13.56
C ASP A 90 27.55 1.56 -13.40
N VAL A 91 26.72 0.56 -13.14
CA VAL A 91 27.16 -0.80 -12.78
C VAL A 91 27.85 -1.51 -13.95
N GLU A 92 27.40 -1.25 -15.20
CA GLU A 92 27.94 -1.90 -16.40
C GLU A 92 29.32 -1.30 -16.79
N THR A 93 29.41 0.04 -16.79
CA THR A 93 30.61 0.74 -17.26
C THR A 93 31.61 1.05 -16.15
N GLY A 94 31.20 0.97 -14.91
CA GLY A 94 31.97 1.35 -13.73
C GLY A 94 32.27 2.83 -13.61
N LYS A 95 31.64 3.69 -14.42
CA LYS A 95 31.91 5.13 -14.43
C LYS A 95 31.09 5.88 -13.39
N ASN A 96 31.70 6.87 -12.74
CA ASN A 96 30.97 7.84 -11.96
C ASN A 96 30.12 8.70 -12.92
N VAL A 97 28.80 8.70 -12.73
CA VAL A 97 27.83 9.45 -13.53
C VAL A 97 27.24 10.63 -12.77
N TYR A 98 27.29 10.61 -11.43
CA TYR A 98 26.76 11.69 -10.59
C TYR A 98 27.59 11.82 -9.30
N THR A 99 27.69 13.04 -8.79
CA THR A 99 28.31 13.32 -7.49
C THR A 99 27.43 14.27 -6.71
N GLY A 100 26.96 13.84 -5.53
CA GLY A 100 26.12 14.62 -4.64
C GLY A 100 26.80 14.91 -3.31
N GLU A 101 26.20 15.81 -2.53
CA GLU A 101 26.63 16.13 -1.16
C GLU A 101 25.79 15.36 -0.14
N ILE A 102 26.44 14.87 0.90
CA ILE A 102 25.78 14.21 2.04
C ILE A 102 25.35 15.29 3.02
N VAL A 103 24.04 15.29 3.35
CA VAL A 103 23.46 16.19 4.35
C VAL A 103 24.07 15.89 5.72
N LYS A 104 24.20 16.92 6.56
CA LYS A 104 24.78 16.76 7.90
C LYS A 104 24.08 15.64 8.68
N PRO A 105 24.83 14.72 9.31
CA PRO A 105 24.30 13.62 10.11
C PRO A 105 23.41 14.11 11.27
N VAL A 106 22.32 13.39 11.50
CA VAL A 106 21.42 13.55 12.63
C VAL A 106 21.44 12.25 13.44
N TYR A 107 21.49 12.35 14.77
CA TYR A 107 21.42 11.16 15.62
C TYR A 107 19.98 10.70 15.74
N ASP A 108 19.74 9.45 15.37
CA ASP A 108 18.45 8.78 15.51
C ASP A 108 18.39 8.03 16.84
N GLU A 109 17.48 8.44 17.73
CA GLU A 109 17.34 7.87 19.07
C GLU A 109 16.75 6.44 19.04
N GLY A 110 15.94 6.13 18.05
CA GLY A 110 15.34 4.79 17.87
C GLY A 110 16.38 3.77 17.47
N LEU A 111 17.18 4.10 16.48
CA LEU A 111 18.26 3.25 15.95
C LEU A 111 19.53 3.33 16.80
N LYS A 112 19.70 4.37 17.63
CA LYS A 112 20.92 4.70 18.37
C LYS A 112 22.16 4.85 17.45
N GLU A 113 21.94 5.43 16.27
CA GLU A 113 22.94 5.61 15.23
C GLU A 113 22.77 6.98 14.56
N TYR A 114 23.83 7.48 13.93
CA TYR A 114 23.76 8.67 13.09
C TYR A 114 23.26 8.29 11.70
N VAL A 115 22.36 9.11 11.15
CA VAL A 115 21.77 8.95 9.82
C VAL A 115 21.94 10.24 9.03
N SER A 116 22.24 10.11 7.75
CA SER A 116 22.38 11.23 6.81
C SER A 116 21.64 10.90 5.51
N LEU A 117 21.25 11.94 4.80
CA LEU A 117 20.60 11.81 3.48
C LEU A 117 21.51 12.34 2.37
N GLY A 118 21.37 11.79 1.19
CA GLY A 118 21.95 12.31 -0.04
C GLY A 118 20.90 12.31 -1.15
N TYR A 119 20.79 13.40 -1.88
CA TYR A 119 19.83 13.55 -2.99
C TYR A 119 20.53 13.53 -4.33
N PHE A 120 19.91 12.88 -5.33
CA PHE A 120 20.47 12.76 -6.67
C PHE A 120 19.40 12.92 -7.76
N ASN A 121 18.49 13.87 -7.57
CA ASN A 121 17.34 14.13 -8.44
C ASN A 121 17.72 14.41 -9.89
N ASP A 122 18.91 15.00 -10.13
CA ASP A 122 19.40 15.35 -11.48
C ASP A 122 19.89 14.12 -12.28
N LEU A 123 19.89 12.90 -11.70
CA LEU A 123 20.19 11.67 -12.42
C LEU A 123 18.91 11.16 -13.11
N GLU A 124 18.71 11.53 -14.37
CA GLU A 124 17.53 11.16 -15.17
C GLU A 124 17.84 10.09 -16.24
N GLU A 125 19.13 9.75 -16.44
CA GLU A 125 19.53 8.74 -17.41
C GLU A 125 19.13 7.34 -16.94
N GLU A 126 18.43 6.59 -17.79
CA GLU A 126 18.00 5.23 -17.46
C GLU A 126 19.20 4.29 -17.41
N GLY A 127 19.25 3.42 -16.39
CA GLY A 127 20.36 2.48 -16.20
C GLY A 127 20.32 1.78 -14.85
N GLU A 128 21.34 0.97 -14.60
CA GLU A 128 21.61 0.28 -13.33
C GLU A 128 22.78 0.97 -12.63
N TYR A 129 22.57 1.32 -11.38
CA TYR A 129 23.49 2.16 -10.62
C TYR A 129 23.77 1.61 -9.21
N CYS A 130 24.86 2.04 -8.62
CA CYS A 130 25.12 1.91 -7.19
C CYS A 130 25.68 3.20 -6.61
N VAL A 131 25.46 3.41 -5.31
CA VAL A 131 26.07 4.51 -4.55
C VAL A 131 27.40 4.04 -3.98
N TYR A 132 28.39 4.92 -3.99
CA TYR A 132 29.70 4.69 -3.37
C TYR A 132 30.16 5.90 -2.56
N THR A 133 30.68 5.61 -1.37
CA THR A 133 31.55 6.54 -0.61
C THR A 133 32.77 5.79 -0.10
N ASN A 134 33.84 6.51 0.19
CA ASN A 134 35.03 5.89 0.80
C ASN A 134 34.75 5.34 2.21
N ALA A 135 33.75 5.85 2.90
CA ALA A 135 33.37 5.44 4.25
C ALA A 135 32.46 4.22 4.27
N THR A 136 31.58 4.05 3.27
CA THR A 136 30.55 3.00 3.23
C THR A 136 30.85 1.86 2.28
N GLY A 137 31.71 2.07 1.28
CA GLY A 137 31.80 1.18 0.12
C GLY A 137 30.58 1.30 -0.80
N GLU A 138 30.29 0.25 -1.55
CA GLU A 138 29.16 0.15 -2.46
C GLU A 138 27.84 -0.08 -1.72
N SER A 139 26.75 0.48 -2.26
CA SER A 139 25.38 0.07 -1.93
C SER A 139 24.96 -1.18 -2.71
N TYR A 140 23.78 -1.73 -2.44
CA TYR A 140 23.11 -2.57 -3.42
C TYR A 140 22.84 -1.77 -4.69
N SER A 141 22.67 -2.45 -5.83
CA SER A 141 22.32 -1.79 -7.09
C SER A 141 20.84 -1.41 -7.13
N PHE A 142 20.53 -0.41 -7.95
CA PHE A 142 19.18 0.07 -8.20
C PHE A 142 19.03 0.53 -9.65
N SER A 143 17.81 0.44 -10.15
CA SER A 143 17.48 0.97 -11.48
C SER A 143 17.07 2.45 -11.40
N VAL A 144 17.31 3.20 -12.47
CA VAL A 144 16.60 4.44 -12.77
C VAL A 144 15.86 4.23 -14.09
N LYS A 145 14.53 4.33 -14.08
CA LYS A 145 13.69 4.14 -15.28
C LYS A 145 12.34 4.86 -15.12
N GLU A 146 11.60 5.01 -16.20
CA GLU A 146 10.30 5.70 -16.19
C GLU A 146 9.27 4.94 -15.33
N ASP A 147 9.03 3.67 -15.65
CA ASP A 147 8.00 2.82 -15.03
C ASP A 147 8.61 1.84 -14.01
N VAL A 148 9.31 2.37 -12.99
CA VAL A 148 10.10 1.53 -12.08
C VAL A 148 9.26 0.57 -11.24
N PHE A 149 8.04 0.94 -10.88
CA PHE A 149 7.15 0.14 -10.03
C PHE A 149 6.12 -0.69 -10.80
N LYS A 150 6.06 -0.55 -12.12
CA LYS A 150 5.06 -1.21 -12.96
C LYS A 150 5.08 -2.74 -12.86
N ASP A 151 6.26 -3.33 -12.87
CA ASP A 151 6.40 -4.79 -12.77
C ASP A 151 5.87 -5.28 -11.43
N LEU A 152 6.20 -4.58 -10.33
CA LEU A 152 5.68 -4.87 -8.99
C LEU A 152 4.17 -4.68 -8.91
N PHE A 153 3.63 -3.59 -9.49
CA PHE A 153 2.18 -3.35 -9.52
C PHE A 153 1.43 -4.46 -10.24
N ASN A 154 1.96 -4.90 -11.39
CA ASN A 154 1.39 -6.00 -12.16
C ASN A 154 1.50 -7.34 -11.41
N GLU A 155 2.62 -7.62 -10.77
CA GLU A 155 2.82 -8.82 -9.96
C GLU A 155 1.84 -8.85 -8.78
N ALA A 156 1.76 -7.76 -8.01
CA ALA A 156 0.83 -7.63 -6.89
C ALA A 156 -0.63 -7.81 -7.35
N SER A 157 -1.02 -7.16 -8.45
CA SER A 157 -2.37 -7.28 -9.02
C SER A 157 -2.71 -8.72 -9.42
N LYS A 158 -1.73 -9.47 -9.94
CA LYS A 158 -1.89 -10.85 -10.38
C LYS A 158 -1.95 -11.87 -9.24
N LYS A 159 -1.55 -11.49 -8.01
CA LYS A 159 -1.62 -12.39 -6.83
C LYS A 159 -3.03 -12.95 -6.61
N TYR A 160 -4.07 -12.17 -6.85
CA TYR A 160 -5.44 -12.65 -6.67
C TYR A 160 -5.83 -13.69 -7.72
N TYR A 161 -5.40 -13.53 -8.97
CA TYR A 161 -5.62 -14.54 -10.01
C TYR A 161 -4.96 -15.88 -9.65
N ILE A 162 -3.69 -15.87 -9.22
CA ILE A 162 -2.99 -17.12 -8.87
C ILE A 162 -3.54 -17.78 -7.61
N ASN A 163 -4.30 -17.06 -6.79
CA ASN A 163 -4.98 -17.56 -5.61
C ASN A 163 -6.45 -17.96 -5.85
N ARG A 164 -6.94 -17.91 -7.08
CA ARG A 164 -8.33 -18.31 -7.40
C ARG A 164 -8.57 -19.78 -7.08
N CYS A 165 -9.62 -20.06 -6.33
CA CYS A 165 -10.11 -21.40 -5.99
C CYS A 165 -11.17 -21.87 -7.00
N GLY A 166 -11.36 -23.17 -7.11
CA GLY A 166 -12.47 -23.78 -7.86
C GLY A 166 -12.28 -23.85 -9.38
N ILE A 167 -11.23 -23.25 -9.91
CA ILE A 167 -10.89 -23.27 -11.35
C ILE A 167 -9.49 -23.83 -11.58
N GLY A 168 -9.21 -24.27 -12.81
CA GLY A 168 -7.87 -24.63 -13.22
C GLY A 168 -7.09 -23.39 -13.68
N LEU A 169 -5.89 -23.21 -13.15
CA LEU A 169 -4.97 -22.14 -13.57
C LEU A 169 -4.02 -22.70 -14.63
N SER A 170 -4.00 -22.09 -15.82
CA SER A 170 -3.13 -22.52 -16.92
C SER A 170 -1.74 -21.90 -16.84
N GLU A 171 -0.72 -22.58 -17.33
CA GLU A 171 0.66 -22.10 -17.41
C GLU A 171 0.78 -20.73 -18.13
N ASN A 172 -0.08 -20.47 -19.12
CA ASN A 172 -0.04 -19.21 -19.87
C ASN A 172 -0.29 -17.97 -19.00
N TYR A 173 -1.08 -18.11 -17.94
CA TYR A 173 -1.46 -17.01 -17.06
C TYR A 173 -0.84 -17.11 -15.67
N ALA A 174 -0.67 -18.33 -15.14
CA ALA A 174 -0.20 -18.58 -13.78
C ALA A 174 1.29 -18.98 -13.70
N GLY A 175 1.94 -19.25 -14.85
CA GLY A 175 3.33 -19.71 -14.84
C GLY A 175 3.51 -20.95 -13.96
N ASP A 176 4.48 -20.90 -13.06
CA ASP A 176 4.80 -22.00 -12.12
C ASP A 176 3.68 -22.27 -11.08
N ASN A 177 2.73 -21.34 -10.91
CA ASN A 177 1.55 -21.52 -10.05
C ASN A 177 0.38 -22.25 -10.73
N ALA A 178 0.58 -22.77 -11.95
CA ALA A 178 -0.44 -23.50 -12.69
C ALA A 178 -0.85 -24.78 -11.97
N HIS A 179 -2.16 -25.01 -11.83
CA HIS A 179 -2.71 -26.22 -11.22
C HIS A 179 -4.10 -26.57 -11.76
N SER A 180 -4.51 -27.81 -11.55
CA SER A 180 -5.88 -28.25 -11.86
C SER A 180 -6.90 -27.62 -10.92
N ALA A 181 -8.18 -27.55 -11.34
CA ALA A 181 -9.24 -27.04 -10.49
C ALA A 181 -9.27 -27.74 -9.12
N CYS A 182 -9.30 -26.93 -8.05
CA CYS A 182 -9.32 -27.36 -6.66
C CYS A 182 -10.73 -27.16 -6.04
N HIS A 183 -11.05 -27.86 -4.95
CA HIS A 183 -12.24 -27.67 -4.11
C HIS A 183 -13.57 -27.56 -4.88
N THR A 184 -13.73 -28.34 -5.96
CA THR A 184 -14.91 -28.33 -6.85
C THR A 184 -16.08 -29.18 -6.34
N THR A 185 -15.91 -29.86 -5.20
CA THR A 185 -16.97 -30.70 -4.60
C THR A 185 -17.83 -29.88 -3.64
N MET A 186 -19.08 -30.33 -3.45
CA MET A 186 -19.98 -29.70 -2.47
C MET A 186 -19.38 -29.71 -1.07
N ALA A 187 -19.33 -28.56 -0.44
CA ALA A 187 -18.89 -28.38 0.95
C ALA A 187 -20.00 -28.75 1.93
N ARG A 188 -19.64 -29.11 3.15
CA ARG A 188 -20.60 -29.42 4.25
C ARG A 188 -20.62 -28.27 5.24
N LEU A 189 -21.80 -27.94 5.75
CA LEU A 189 -21.88 -27.04 6.88
C LEU A 189 -21.31 -27.69 8.14
N GLN A 190 -20.49 -26.97 8.88
CA GLN A 190 -19.89 -27.46 10.12
C GLN A 190 -20.97 -27.71 11.20
N GLU A 191 -22.00 -26.87 11.26
CA GLU A 191 -23.09 -26.97 12.23
C GLU A 191 -24.09 -28.08 11.88
N ASP A 192 -24.28 -28.36 10.57
CA ASP A 192 -25.14 -29.45 10.09
C ASP A 192 -24.47 -30.14 8.88
N PRO A 193 -23.64 -31.16 9.11
CA PRO A 193 -22.94 -31.88 8.04
C PRO A 193 -23.85 -32.62 7.04
N SER A 194 -25.15 -32.69 7.30
CA SER A 194 -26.13 -33.24 6.36
C SER A 194 -26.47 -32.25 5.23
N VAL A 195 -26.23 -30.96 5.46
CA VAL A 195 -26.42 -29.89 4.48
C VAL A 195 -25.15 -29.71 3.66
N GLN A 196 -25.30 -29.70 2.36
CA GLN A 196 -24.22 -29.48 1.40
C GLN A 196 -24.55 -28.26 0.54
N ILE A 197 -23.54 -27.40 0.35
CA ILE A 197 -23.64 -26.20 -0.49
C ILE A 197 -22.45 -26.11 -1.44
N ASP A 198 -22.65 -25.48 -2.60
CA ASP A 198 -21.56 -25.12 -3.51
C ASP A 198 -20.89 -23.84 -3.00
N VAL A 199 -19.62 -23.94 -2.67
CA VAL A 199 -18.74 -22.82 -2.31
C VAL A 199 -17.46 -22.84 -3.13
N SER A 200 -17.50 -23.38 -4.35
CA SER A 200 -16.40 -23.27 -5.29
C SER A 200 -16.19 -21.81 -5.70
N GLY A 201 -14.97 -21.37 -5.82
CA GLY A 201 -14.61 -19.97 -6.08
C GLY A 201 -13.96 -19.29 -4.88
N GLY A 202 -13.72 -17.98 -4.99
CA GLY A 202 -13.03 -17.16 -4.00
C GLY A 202 -11.52 -17.32 -4.03
N TRP A 203 -10.82 -16.54 -3.22
CA TRP A 203 -9.36 -16.53 -3.14
C TRP A 203 -8.85 -17.35 -1.95
N HIS A 204 -7.80 -18.14 -2.17
CA HIS A 204 -7.02 -18.74 -1.09
C HIS A 204 -6.29 -17.65 -0.33
N MET A 205 -6.44 -17.63 1.01
CA MET A 205 -5.86 -16.61 1.89
C MET A 205 -4.61 -17.10 2.63
N ASP A 206 -4.38 -18.42 2.62
CA ASP A 206 -3.26 -19.05 3.31
C ASP A 206 -2.86 -20.38 2.64
N GLU A 207 -1.78 -20.98 3.12
CA GLU A 207 -1.25 -22.27 2.67
C GLU A 207 -2.24 -23.45 2.84
N LEU A 208 -3.24 -23.31 3.71
CA LEU A 208 -4.29 -24.30 3.89
C LEU A 208 -5.50 -24.03 2.98
N ALA A 209 -5.34 -23.16 1.99
CA ALA A 209 -6.37 -22.79 1.03
C ALA A 209 -7.67 -22.32 1.71
N ARG A 210 -7.57 -21.69 2.88
CA ARG A 210 -8.69 -21.04 3.57
C ARG A 210 -9.22 -19.90 2.69
N ARG A 211 -10.53 -19.80 2.60
CA ARG A 211 -11.25 -18.66 2.02
C ARG A 211 -12.07 -18.04 3.13
N ASP A 212 -11.76 -16.80 3.46
CA ASP A 212 -12.35 -16.07 4.59
C ASP A 212 -13.22 -14.93 4.05
N ALA A 213 -14.52 -14.95 4.39
CA ALA A 213 -15.47 -14.02 3.82
C ALA A 213 -15.30 -12.57 4.32
N ALA A 214 -14.87 -12.38 5.58
CA ALA A 214 -14.60 -11.04 6.10
C ALA A 214 -13.34 -10.45 5.46
N LEU A 215 -12.26 -11.24 5.37
CA LEU A 215 -11.00 -10.83 4.75
C LEU A 215 -11.18 -10.60 3.25
N GLY A 216 -11.81 -11.52 2.51
CA GLY A 216 -12.10 -11.35 1.08
C GLY A 216 -12.93 -10.10 0.79
N SER A 217 -13.92 -9.81 1.66
CA SER A 217 -14.70 -8.58 1.56
C SER A 217 -13.85 -7.32 1.76
N ARG A 218 -12.92 -7.31 2.74
CA ARG A 218 -12.02 -6.16 2.97
C ARG A 218 -11.05 -5.96 1.80
N ILE A 219 -10.46 -7.04 1.29
CA ILE A 219 -9.59 -7.01 0.11
C ILE A 219 -10.33 -6.44 -1.09
N ALA A 220 -11.52 -6.98 -1.41
CA ALA A 220 -12.35 -6.49 -2.50
C ALA A 220 -12.68 -4.99 -2.34
N GLU A 221 -12.95 -4.55 -1.11
CA GLU A 221 -13.22 -3.14 -0.80
C GLU A 221 -11.98 -2.26 -1.00
N ASN A 222 -10.78 -2.70 -0.58
CA ASN A 222 -9.52 -1.99 -0.80
C ASN A 222 -9.21 -1.83 -2.30
N LEU A 223 -9.36 -2.90 -3.09
CA LEU A 223 -9.17 -2.85 -4.56
C LEU A 223 -10.15 -1.90 -5.24
N LEU A 224 -11.42 -1.89 -4.80
CA LEU A 224 -12.43 -0.96 -5.32
C LEU A 224 -12.16 0.49 -4.91
N VAL A 225 -11.58 0.74 -3.73
CA VAL A 225 -11.14 2.09 -3.33
C VAL A 225 -9.94 2.52 -4.18
N ALA A 226 -8.97 1.64 -4.40
CA ALA A 226 -7.83 1.91 -5.26
C ALA A 226 -8.27 2.28 -6.68
N PHE A 227 -9.16 1.47 -7.25
CA PHE A 227 -9.76 1.75 -8.57
C PHE A 227 -10.55 3.07 -8.60
N GLU A 228 -11.29 3.40 -7.55
CA GLU A 228 -12.03 4.67 -7.44
C GLU A 228 -11.10 5.88 -7.47
N MET A 229 -9.98 5.80 -6.76
CA MET A 229 -9.04 6.92 -6.63
C MET A 229 -8.17 7.08 -7.89
N ASN A 230 -7.71 5.99 -8.48
CA ASN A 230 -6.77 6.01 -9.60
C ASN A 230 -7.19 5.04 -10.72
N PRO A 231 -8.33 5.27 -11.40
CA PRO A 231 -8.84 4.32 -12.39
C PRO A 231 -7.92 4.15 -13.60
N SER A 232 -7.07 5.14 -13.91
CA SER A 232 -6.11 5.09 -15.02
C SER A 232 -4.96 4.12 -14.81
N ALA A 233 -4.62 3.78 -13.57
CA ALA A 233 -3.59 2.79 -13.25
C ALA A 233 -4.04 1.34 -13.56
N PHE A 234 -5.35 1.09 -13.60
CA PHE A 234 -5.90 -0.25 -13.78
C PHE A 234 -6.31 -0.51 -15.23
N THR A 235 -5.58 -1.37 -15.88
CA THR A 235 -5.75 -1.72 -17.29
C THR A 235 -6.55 -3.02 -17.48
N ASP A 236 -6.87 -3.35 -18.73
CA ASP A 236 -7.53 -4.59 -19.18
C ASP A 236 -6.51 -5.50 -19.89
N ASP A 237 -5.25 -5.55 -19.39
CA ASP A 237 -4.14 -6.31 -19.99
C ASP A 237 -3.09 -6.81 -18.98
N THR A 238 -3.44 -7.02 -17.71
CA THR A 238 -2.53 -7.53 -16.68
C THR A 238 -2.16 -9.01 -16.87
N GLY A 239 -2.76 -9.67 -17.84
CA GLY A 239 -2.47 -11.05 -18.20
C GLY A 239 -3.21 -12.08 -17.35
N ILE A 240 -4.52 -11.88 -17.17
CA ILE A 240 -5.47 -12.88 -16.68
C ILE A 240 -6.36 -13.37 -17.84
N PRO A 241 -7.14 -14.46 -17.67
CA PRO A 241 -7.99 -14.97 -18.78
C PRO A 241 -9.03 -13.98 -19.29
N GLU A 242 -9.48 -13.06 -18.46
CA GLU A 242 -10.49 -12.05 -18.76
C GLU A 242 -9.91 -10.84 -19.52
N SER A 243 -8.58 -10.63 -19.49
CA SER A 243 -7.92 -9.49 -20.15
C SER A 243 -8.39 -9.31 -21.60
N GLY A 244 -8.69 -8.08 -21.98
CA GLY A 244 -9.21 -7.73 -23.31
C GLY A 244 -10.74 -7.72 -23.41
N ASN A 245 -11.49 -7.85 -22.31
CA ASN A 245 -12.94 -7.86 -22.31
C ASN A 245 -13.59 -6.46 -22.18
N GLN A 246 -12.79 -5.40 -22.09
CA GLN A 246 -13.16 -3.98 -21.86
C GLN A 246 -13.62 -3.70 -20.42
N ILE A 247 -13.30 -4.56 -19.48
CA ILE A 247 -13.44 -4.35 -18.05
C ILE A 247 -12.02 -4.34 -17.48
N PRO A 248 -11.61 -3.37 -16.65
CA PRO A 248 -10.32 -3.43 -15.98
C PRO A 248 -10.16 -4.74 -15.19
N ASP A 249 -9.02 -5.41 -15.36
CA ASP A 249 -8.77 -6.74 -14.79
C ASP A 249 -8.96 -6.80 -13.26
N VAL A 250 -8.68 -5.70 -12.54
CA VAL A 250 -8.96 -5.60 -11.10
C VAL A 250 -10.46 -5.78 -10.78
N LEU A 251 -11.35 -5.31 -11.65
CA LEU A 251 -12.79 -5.47 -11.47
C LEU A 251 -13.25 -6.89 -11.82
N ASP A 252 -12.57 -7.59 -12.72
CA ASP A 252 -12.81 -9.01 -12.98
C ASP A 252 -12.36 -9.87 -11.80
N GLU A 253 -11.24 -9.53 -11.16
CA GLU A 253 -10.80 -10.20 -9.92
C GLU A 253 -11.79 -9.95 -8.77
N VAL A 254 -12.22 -8.71 -8.55
CA VAL A 254 -13.22 -8.42 -7.52
C VAL A 254 -14.56 -9.10 -7.83
N ARG A 255 -14.95 -9.22 -9.11
CA ARG A 255 -16.13 -9.98 -9.51
C ARG A 255 -16.00 -11.46 -9.15
N PHE A 256 -14.84 -12.07 -9.40
CA PHE A 256 -14.60 -13.47 -9.06
C PHE A 256 -14.82 -13.73 -7.56
N GLU A 257 -14.31 -12.86 -6.70
CA GLU A 257 -14.55 -12.94 -5.25
C GLU A 257 -16.01 -12.67 -4.90
N ALA A 258 -16.64 -11.66 -5.50
CA ALA A 258 -18.05 -11.32 -5.26
C ALA A 258 -19.00 -12.49 -5.62
N GLU A 259 -18.71 -13.23 -6.68
CA GLU A 259 -19.46 -14.44 -7.05
C GLU A 259 -19.36 -15.54 -5.96
N TRP A 260 -18.18 -15.71 -5.36
CA TRP A 260 -18.00 -16.64 -4.26
C TRP A 260 -18.67 -16.14 -2.97
N LEU A 261 -18.52 -14.89 -2.62
CA LEU A 261 -19.18 -14.27 -1.47
C LEU A 261 -20.70 -14.45 -1.53
N LEU A 262 -21.32 -14.30 -2.71
CA LEU A 262 -22.75 -14.56 -2.88
C LEU A 262 -23.16 -16.02 -2.57
N LYS A 263 -22.27 -17.00 -2.78
CA LYS A 263 -22.51 -18.40 -2.41
C LYS A 263 -22.37 -18.64 -0.91
N MET A 264 -21.60 -17.77 -0.23
CA MET A 264 -21.39 -17.84 1.23
C MET A 264 -22.52 -17.16 2.03
N GLN A 265 -23.49 -16.51 1.39
CA GLN A 265 -24.64 -15.93 2.08
C GLN A 265 -25.68 -17.00 2.44
N ASP A 266 -26.02 -17.16 3.72
CA ASP A 266 -27.12 -18.04 4.16
C ASP A 266 -28.47 -17.54 3.60
N PRO A 267 -29.13 -18.30 2.73
CA PRO A 267 -30.37 -17.87 2.09
C PRO A 267 -31.54 -17.67 3.05
N ARG A 268 -31.46 -18.22 4.26
CA ARG A 268 -32.54 -18.14 5.28
C ARG A 268 -32.44 -16.87 6.09
N THR A 269 -31.24 -16.51 6.52
CA THR A 269 -31.01 -15.38 7.44
C THR A 269 -30.50 -14.13 6.74
N GLY A 270 -29.81 -14.29 5.61
CA GLY A 270 -29.07 -13.24 4.94
C GLY A 270 -27.69 -12.97 5.54
N GLY A 271 -27.32 -13.69 6.61
CA GLY A 271 -25.97 -13.62 7.21
C GLY A 271 -24.94 -14.32 6.36
N GLU A 272 -23.68 -13.96 6.54
CA GLU A 272 -22.56 -14.51 5.79
C GLU A 272 -21.85 -15.60 6.61
N TYR A 273 -21.61 -16.76 6.01
CA TYR A 273 -20.77 -17.79 6.59
C TYR A 273 -19.34 -17.26 6.70
N ALA A 274 -18.65 -17.54 7.84
CA ALA A 274 -17.37 -16.91 8.11
C ALA A 274 -16.24 -17.35 7.16
N ALA A 275 -16.16 -18.65 6.86
CA ALA A 275 -15.10 -19.17 6.01
C ALA A 275 -15.44 -20.53 5.39
N ALA A 276 -14.77 -20.84 4.28
CA ALA A 276 -14.64 -22.18 3.74
C ALA A 276 -13.22 -22.68 4.04
N VAL A 277 -13.13 -23.80 4.78
CA VAL A 277 -11.88 -24.38 5.27
C VAL A 277 -11.76 -25.86 4.89
N ILE A 278 -10.55 -26.38 4.77
CA ILE A 278 -10.36 -27.82 4.52
C ILE A 278 -10.65 -28.66 5.77
N ASP A 279 -11.15 -29.87 5.57
CA ASP A 279 -11.32 -30.86 6.63
C ASP A 279 -9.98 -31.58 6.89
N VAL A 280 -9.12 -30.95 7.69
CA VAL A 280 -7.77 -31.44 8.02
C VAL A 280 -7.77 -32.83 8.69
N GLN A 281 -8.90 -33.25 9.29
CA GLN A 281 -8.99 -34.57 9.96
C GLN A 281 -8.92 -35.74 8.98
N LYS A 282 -9.20 -35.49 7.69
CA LYS A 282 -9.17 -36.50 6.64
C LYS A 282 -7.82 -36.67 5.98
N GLY A 283 -6.88 -35.75 6.25
CA GLY A 283 -5.54 -35.78 5.65
C GLY A 283 -5.55 -35.68 4.13
N GLY A 284 -4.38 -35.61 3.52
CA GLY A 284 -4.22 -35.63 2.08
C GLY A 284 -3.75 -34.30 1.49
N ASP A 285 -3.88 -34.18 0.17
CA ASP A 285 -3.55 -32.99 -0.58
C ASP A 285 -4.50 -31.85 -0.22
N VAL A 286 -3.96 -30.69 0.13
CA VAL A 286 -4.72 -29.48 0.49
C VAL A 286 -5.74 -29.12 -0.59
N PHE A 287 -5.35 -29.17 -1.87
CA PHE A 287 -6.22 -28.79 -2.99
C PHE A 287 -7.32 -29.83 -3.34
N ALA A 288 -7.18 -31.07 -2.85
CA ALA A 288 -8.16 -32.14 -3.02
C ALA A 288 -8.99 -32.42 -1.74
N ALA A 289 -8.66 -31.76 -0.63
CA ALA A 289 -9.31 -32.01 0.66
C ALA A 289 -10.80 -31.61 0.63
N PRO A 290 -11.69 -32.34 1.33
CA PRO A 290 -13.07 -31.94 1.51
C PRO A 290 -13.17 -30.58 2.23
N VAL A 291 -14.17 -29.78 1.84
CA VAL A 291 -14.39 -28.45 2.39
C VAL A 291 -15.51 -28.45 3.43
N LEU A 292 -15.28 -27.75 4.53
CA LEU A 292 -16.26 -27.41 5.56
C LEU A 292 -16.55 -25.91 5.51
N VAL A 293 -17.80 -25.54 5.68
CA VAL A 293 -18.23 -24.16 5.83
C VAL A 293 -18.50 -23.86 7.30
N THR A 294 -17.81 -22.88 7.83
CA THR A 294 -17.94 -22.47 9.23
C THR A 294 -19.23 -21.68 9.46
N PRO A 295 -19.69 -21.52 10.72
CA PRO A 295 -20.95 -20.83 11.02
C PRO A 295 -21.00 -19.39 10.49
N VAL A 296 -22.21 -18.82 10.40
CA VAL A 296 -22.42 -17.41 10.12
C VAL A 296 -21.72 -16.54 11.15
N SER A 297 -20.97 -15.53 10.69
CA SER A 297 -20.30 -14.53 11.51
C SER A 297 -20.90 -13.15 11.27
N MET A 298 -21.07 -12.35 12.32
CA MET A 298 -21.55 -10.97 12.17
C MET A 298 -20.46 -10.07 11.58
N GLU A 299 -19.19 -10.36 11.81
CA GLU A 299 -18.07 -9.69 11.15
C GLU A 299 -18.10 -9.94 9.63
N ALA A 300 -18.17 -11.18 9.19
CA ALA A 300 -18.29 -11.51 7.78
C ALA A 300 -19.55 -10.88 7.17
N THR A 301 -20.68 -10.93 7.90
CA THR A 301 -21.97 -10.38 7.44
C THR A 301 -21.89 -8.88 7.15
N ILE A 302 -21.28 -8.09 8.05
CA ILE A 302 -21.22 -6.63 7.85
C ILE A 302 -20.14 -6.23 6.86
N SER A 303 -19.02 -6.94 6.82
CA SER A 303 -17.96 -6.73 5.81
C SER A 303 -18.48 -7.02 4.41
N PHE A 304 -19.19 -8.15 4.23
CA PHE A 304 -19.88 -8.49 3.01
C PHE A 304 -20.89 -7.41 2.59
N ALA A 305 -21.71 -6.90 3.52
CA ALA A 305 -22.68 -5.85 3.21
C ALA A 305 -22.01 -4.59 2.65
N SER A 306 -20.90 -4.17 3.25
CA SER A 306 -20.12 -3.01 2.80
C SER A 306 -19.50 -3.24 1.43
N ALA A 307 -18.77 -4.35 1.26
CA ALA A 307 -18.07 -4.67 0.03
C ALA A 307 -19.01 -4.84 -1.17
N MET A 308 -20.13 -5.57 -0.99
CA MET A 308 -21.09 -5.82 -2.07
C MET A 308 -21.87 -4.56 -2.44
N ALA A 309 -22.14 -3.65 -1.51
CA ALA A 309 -22.75 -2.35 -1.82
C ALA A 309 -21.79 -1.49 -2.65
N ARG A 310 -20.48 -1.43 -2.28
CA ARG A 310 -19.44 -0.74 -3.06
C ARG A 310 -19.28 -1.39 -4.44
N PHE A 311 -19.15 -2.71 -4.51
CA PHE A 311 -19.06 -3.45 -5.77
C PHE A 311 -20.22 -3.12 -6.69
N SER A 312 -21.46 -3.19 -6.20
CA SER A 312 -22.65 -2.86 -6.98
C SER A 312 -22.57 -1.47 -7.60
N TYR A 313 -22.09 -0.48 -6.84
CA TYR A 313 -21.96 0.90 -7.32
C TYR A 313 -21.02 1.02 -8.52
N PHE A 314 -19.83 0.39 -8.47
CA PHE A 314 -18.87 0.44 -9.56
C PHE A 314 -19.20 -0.48 -10.72
N TYR A 315 -19.75 -1.66 -10.44
CA TYR A 315 -19.99 -2.67 -11.45
C TYR A 315 -21.29 -2.44 -12.24
N GLN A 316 -22.14 -1.52 -11.81
CA GLN A 316 -23.42 -1.18 -12.45
C GLN A 316 -23.28 -0.85 -13.95
N GLN A 317 -22.17 -0.26 -14.37
CA GLN A 317 -21.94 0.11 -15.76
C GLN A 317 -21.54 -1.07 -16.65
N TYR A 318 -21.00 -2.15 -16.07
CA TYR A 318 -20.52 -3.32 -16.79
C TYR A 318 -21.57 -4.45 -16.83
N ASP A 319 -22.18 -4.78 -15.69
CA ASP A 319 -23.23 -5.78 -15.56
C ASP A 319 -24.30 -5.33 -14.55
N PRO A 320 -25.36 -4.60 -15.02
CA PRO A 320 -26.41 -4.08 -14.15
C PRO A 320 -27.21 -5.15 -13.42
N GLU A 321 -27.36 -6.36 -14.00
CA GLU A 321 -28.11 -7.45 -13.37
C GLU A 321 -27.33 -8.05 -12.20
N PHE A 322 -26.04 -8.28 -12.39
CA PHE A 322 -25.17 -8.78 -11.34
C PHE A 322 -25.00 -7.72 -10.24
N ALA A 323 -24.77 -6.45 -10.58
CA ALA A 323 -24.71 -5.34 -9.65
C ALA A 323 -26.00 -5.23 -8.79
N THR A 324 -27.17 -5.39 -9.40
CA THR A 324 -28.45 -5.42 -8.67
C THR A 324 -28.54 -6.63 -7.72
N THR A 325 -28.03 -7.78 -8.11
CA THR A 325 -27.98 -8.98 -7.27
C THR A 325 -27.09 -8.76 -6.07
N ALA A 326 -25.89 -8.20 -6.28
CA ALA A 326 -24.95 -7.84 -5.23
C ALA A 326 -25.56 -6.85 -4.22
N LEU A 327 -26.23 -5.80 -4.71
CA LEU A 327 -26.87 -4.80 -3.86
C LEU A 327 -27.99 -5.39 -2.99
N LYS A 328 -28.83 -6.28 -3.55
CA LYS A 328 -29.88 -6.96 -2.79
C LYS A 328 -29.29 -7.88 -1.71
N ALA A 329 -28.20 -8.55 -2.02
CA ALA A 329 -27.49 -9.39 -1.05
C ALA A 329 -26.88 -8.53 0.07
N ALA A 330 -26.26 -7.40 -0.26
CA ALA A 330 -25.74 -6.42 0.71
C ALA A 330 -26.82 -5.92 1.67
N ASP A 331 -27.99 -5.50 1.15
CA ASP A 331 -29.11 -5.03 1.99
C ASP A 331 -29.66 -6.12 2.91
N ARG A 332 -29.73 -7.37 2.44
CA ARG A 332 -30.11 -8.52 3.27
C ARG A 332 -29.12 -8.79 4.38
N ALA A 333 -27.83 -8.74 4.09
CA ALA A 333 -26.77 -8.93 5.09
C ALA A 333 -26.79 -7.80 6.12
N PHE A 334 -26.94 -6.56 5.70
CA PHE A 334 -27.09 -5.42 6.59
C PHE A 334 -28.30 -5.56 7.52
N SER A 335 -29.45 -5.97 6.97
CA SER A 335 -30.64 -6.26 7.76
C SER A 335 -30.44 -7.41 8.75
N CYS A 336 -29.74 -8.48 8.33
CA CYS A 336 -29.35 -9.57 9.23
C CYS A 336 -28.47 -9.07 10.37
N PHE A 337 -27.45 -8.26 10.07
CA PHE A 337 -26.58 -7.67 11.08
C PHE A 337 -27.37 -6.86 12.12
N LEU A 338 -28.24 -5.94 11.67
CA LEU A 338 -29.02 -5.09 12.57
C LEU A 338 -30.04 -5.86 13.43
N ASN A 339 -30.49 -7.04 12.99
CA ASN A 339 -31.33 -7.92 13.78
C ASN A 339 -30.57 -8.66 14.91
N ASN A 340 -29.23 -8.73 14.83
CA ASN A 340 -28.38 -9.46 15.76
C ASN A 340 -27.46 -8.57 16.58
N LYS A 341 -27.15 -7.37 16.08
CA LYS A 341 -26.28 -6.38 16.75
C LYS A 341 -26.86 -4.98 16.66
N ARG A 342 -26.55 -4.15 17.65
CA ARG A 342 -26.89 -2.73 17.60
C ARG A 342 -25.85 -2.01 16.75
N ALA A 343 -26.32 -1.15 15.85
CA ALA A 343 -25.43 -0.39 14.96
C ALA A 343 -24.43 0.48 15.72
N GLU A 344 -24.82 1.05 16.86
CA GLU A 344 -23.97 1.91 17.68
C GLU A 344 -22.81 1.18 18.39
N ASP A 345 -22.87 -0.16 18.47
CA ASP A 345 -21.87 -0.98 19.15
C ASP A 345 -20.76 -1.47 18.19
N ASP A 346 -20.89 -1.20 16.88
CA ASP A 346 -19.96 -1.71 15.87
C ASP A 346 -19.82 -0.71 14.70
N SER A 347 -18.66 -0.08 14.59
CA SER A 347 -18.36 0.95 13.59
C SER A 347 -18.49 0.48 12.13
N ALA A 348 -18.38 -0.83 11.88
CA ALA A 348 -18.60 -1.40 10.55
C ALA A 348 -20.03 -1.12 10.03
N ALA A 349 -21.01 -0.93 10.95
CA ALA A 349 -22.35 -0.52 10.56
C ALA A 349 -22.38 0.88 9.91
N PHE A 350 -21.55 1.80 10.39
CA PHE A 350 -21.42 3.13 9.79
C PHE A 350 -20.87 3.05 8.36
N LYS A 351 -19.78 2.29 8.15
CA LYS A 351 -19.18 2.08 6.83
C LYS A 351 -20.18 1.45 5.86
N ALA A 352 -20.83 0.37 6.25
CA ALA A 352 -21.82 -0.32 5.42
C ALA A 352 -23.03 0.57 5.11
N ALA A 353 -23.52 1.36 6.07
CA ALA A 353 -24.61 2.32 5.85
C ALA A 353 -24.23 3.39 4.83
N ALA A 354 -22.99 3.91 4.89
CA ALA A 354 -22.48 4.88 3.92
C ALA A 354 -22.44 4.30 2.49
N GLN A 355 -21.96 3.05 2.33
CA GLN A 355 -21.94 2.37 1.04
C GLN A 355 -23.35 2.11 0.49
N LEU A 356 -24.26 1.61 1.32
CA LEU A 356 -25.64 1.36 0.93
C LEU A 356 -26.39 2.66 0.59
N TYR A 357 -26.15 3.74 1.32
CA TYR A 357 -26.68 5.05 0.98
C TYR A 357 -26.14 5.56 -0.36
N ARG A 358 -24.82 5.43 -0.59
CA ARG A 358 -24.19 5.77 -1.86
C ARG A 358 -24.81 5.01 -3.04
N ALA A 359 -25.01 3.71 -2.89
CA ALA A 359 -25.53 2.85 -3.95
C ALA A 359 -27.05 3.05 -4.22
N THR A 360 -27.84 3.43 -3.20
CA THR A 360 -29.31 3.45 -3.29
C THR A 360 -29.94 4.82 -3.19
N GLY A 361 -29.31 5.78 -2.50
CA GLY A 361 -29.92 7.05 -2.09
C GLY A 361 -31.03 6.89 -1.03
N SER A 362 -31.19 5.70 -0.44
CA SER A 362 -32.26 5.42 0.51
C SER A 362 -31.97 6.02 1.89
N LEU A 363 -32.88 6.83 2.39
CA LEU A 363 -32.72 7.53 3.66
C LEU A 363 -32.75 6.60 4.90
N VAL A 364 -33.07 5.31 4.73
CA VAL A 364 -33.06 4.35 5.86
C VAL A 364 -31.69 4.15 6.46
N TYR A 365 -30.63 4.45 5.70
CA TYR A 365 -29.25 4.33 6.16
C TYR A 365 -28.71 5.60 6.87
N THR A 366 -29.39 6.74 6.66
CA THR A 366 -28.91 8.04 7.19
C THR A 366 -28.96 8.12 8.70
N ASP A 367 -29.95 7.49 9.36
CA ASP A 367 -30.08 7.50 10.82
C ASP A 367 -28.84 6.90 11.52
N ILE A 368 -28.27 5.81 10.94
CA ILE A 368 -27.06 5.18 11.46
C ILE A 368 -25.86 6.11 11.27
N MET A 369 -25.70 6.67 10.07
CA MET A 369 -24.63 7.63 9.81
C MET A 369 -24.72 8.85 10.71
N ASP A 370 -25.92 9.41 10.90
CA ASP A 370 -26.15 10.56 11.80
C ASP A 370 -25.85 10.22 13.26
N GLY A 371 -26.15 8.99 13.68
CA GLY A 371 -25.77 8.51 15.01
C GLY A 371 -24.28 8.59 15.27
N TYR A 372 -23.46 8.17 14.32
CA TYR A 372 -21.99 8.26 14.43
C TYR A 372 -21.48 9.69 14.27
N PHE A 373 -21.93 10.45 13.29
CA PHE A 373 -21.50 11.84 13.09
C PHE A 373 -21.80 12.75 14.29
N ASN A 374 -22.82 12.45 15.06
CA ASN A 374 -23.18 13.23 16.25
C ASN A 374 -22.47 12.77 17.52
N ARG A 375 -21.57 11.79 17.45
CA ARG A 375 -20.77 11.35 18.60
C ARG A 375 -19.77 12.44 18.99
N PRO A 376 -19.59 12.70 20.30
CA PRO A 376 -18.62 13.70 20.77
C PRO A 376 -17.16 13.30 20.55
N ASP A 377 -16.89 12.00 20.35
CA ASP A 377 -15.58 11.39 20.10
C ASP A 377 -15.35 11.08 18.61
N PHE A 378 -16.15 11.62 17.70
CA PHE A 378 -16.05 11.31 16.27
C PHE A 378 -14.67 11.66 15.69
N ASP A 379 -14.05 12.78 16.10
CA ASP A 379 -12.70 13.17 15.64
C ASP A 379 -11.63 12.16 16.05
N GLU A 380 -11.73 11.58 17.24
CA GLU A 380 -10.84 10.54 17.73
C GLU A 380 -11.05 9.25 16.94
N LEU A 381 -12.32 8.86 16.77
CA LEU A 381 -12.68 7.67 15.99
C LEU A 381 -12.26 7.78 14.53
N PHE A 382 -12.37 8.96 13.92
CA PHE A 382 -11.91 9.18 12.54
C PHE A 382 -10.42 8.84 12.35
N ASN A 383 -9.59 9.06 13.36
CA ASN A 383 -8.15 8.80 13.31
C ASN A 383 -7.75 7.41 13.84
N SER A 384 -8.65 6.71 14.57
CA SER A 384 -8.30 5.45 15.24
C SER A 384 -9.11 4.25 14.79
N ASP A 385 -10.21 4.46 14.07
CA ASP A 385 -11.12 3.41 13.62
C ASP A 385 -11.25 3.44 12.09
N GLU A 386 -10.76 2.39 11.46
CA GLU A 386 -10.73 2.27 9.99
C GLU A 386 -12.13 2.31 9.35
N ASN A 387 -13.14 1.72 9.99
CA ASN A 387 -14.51 1.75 9.47
C ASN A 387 -15.10 3.17 9.50
N ILE A 388 -14.78 3.93 10.54
CA ILE A 388 -15.19 5.34 10.63
C ILE A 388 -14.47 6.15 9.54
N PHE A 389 -13.16 5.97 9.38
CA PHE A 389 -12.40 6.64 8.32
C PHE A 389 -12.97 6.33 6.93
N LEU A 390 -13.09 5.05 6.57
CA LEU A 390 -13.59 4.65 5.24
C LEU A 390 -15.05 5.02 4.99
N GLY A 391 -15.89 4.96 6.01
CA GLY A 391 -17.28 5.42 5.92
C GLY A 391 -17.38 6.93 5.70
N ALA A 392 -16.54 7.72 6.38
CA ALA A 392 -16.46 9.17 6.20
C ALA A 392 -15.93 9.55 4.80
N VAL A 393 -14.90 8.86 4.31
CA VAL A 393 -14.39 9.02 2.93
C VAL A 393 -15.48 8.66 1.91
N THR A 394 -16.20 7.57 2.14
CA THR A 394 -17.34 7.21 1.30
C THR A 394 -18.39 8.32 1.27
N TYR A 395 -18.70 8.92 2.43
CA TYR A 395 -19.65 10.03 2.51
C TYR A 395 -19.21 11.25 1.67
N LEU A 396 -17.92 11.54 1.63
CA LEU A 396 -17.35 12.61 0.79
C LEU A 396 -17.47 12.33 -0.72
N SER A 397 -17.51 11.05 -1.11
CA SER A 397 -17.61 10.61 -2.52
C SER A 397 -19.05 10.33 -2.99
N ILE A 398 -20.07 10.61 -2.15
CA ILE A 398 -21.48 10.32 -2.48
C ILE A 398 -22.03 11.33 -3.50
N ASN A 399 -22.64 10.80 -4.58
CA ASN A 399 -23.38 11.59 -5.57
C ASN A 399 -24.84 11.84 -5.16
N GLN A 400 -25.26 11.35 -4.00
CA GLN A 400 -26.59 11.57 -3.42
C GLN A 400 -26.61 12.89 -2.63
N LYS A 401 -27.77 13.23 -2.06
CA LYS A 401 -27.90 14.42 -1.22
C LYS A 401 -27.08 14.27 0.08
N VAL A 402 -26.12 15.14 0.27
CA VAL A 402 -25.26 15.19 1.48
C VAL A 402 -25.40 16.54 2.20
N ASP A 403 -25.02 16.57 3.46
CA ASP A 403 -24.90 17.80 4.26
C ASP A 403 -23.55 18.48 3.93
N VAL A 404 -23.60 19.69 3.39
CA VAL A 404 -22.40 20.44 2.95
C VAL A 404 -21.52 20.87 4.14
N GLU A 405 -22.11 21.19 5.29
CA GLU A 405 -21.34 21.55 6.49
C GLU A 405 -20.58 20.33 7.01
N ARG A 406 -21.22 19.17 6.98
CA ARG A 406 -20.59 17.88 7.33
C ARG A 406 -19.46 17.53 6.35
N CYS A 407 -19.68 17.67 5.05
CA CYS A 407 -18.59 17.45 4.08
C CYS A 407 -17.40 18.40 4.35
N THR A 408 -17.68 19.67 4.64
CA THR A 408 -16.62 20.65 4.98
C THR A 408 -15.86 20.24 6.25
N TYR A 409 -16.57 19.72 7.24
CA TYR A 409 -15.96 19.22 8.47
C TYR A 409 -15.10 17.97 8.23
N LEU A 410 -15.60 16.99 7.50
CA LEU A 410 -14.86 15.77 7.15
C LEU A 410 -13.61 16.08 6.32
N MET A 411 -13.70 17.00 5.37
CA MET A 411 -12.53 17.47 4.61
C MET A 411 -11.44 18.05 5.51
N LYS A 412 -11.82 18.82 6.54
CA LYS A 412 -10.83 19.35 7.50
C LYS A 412 -10.17 18.25 8.32
N LEU A 413 -10.94 17.23 8.74
CA LEU A 413 -10.38 16.07 9.44
C LEU A 413 -9.40 15.30 8.55
N LEU A 414 -9.78 15.04 7.31
CA LEU A 414 -8.95 14.32 6.34
C LEU A 414 -7.64 15.07 6.08
N MET A 415 -7.70 16.37 5.78
CA MET A 415 -6.51 17.20 5.58
C MET A 415 -5.61 17.22 6.81
N LYS A 416 -6.18 17.34 8.01
CA LYS A 416 -5.42 17.31 9.26
C LYS A 416 -4.74 15.96 9.50
N ALA A 417 -5.43 14.84 9.20
CA ALA A 417 -4.84 13.52 9.29
C ALA A 417 -3.63 13.39 8.35
N SER A 418 -3.79 13.81 7.09
CA SER A 418 -2.72 13.78 6.09
C SER A 418 -1.54 14.71 6.43
N GLU A 419 -1.81 15.92 6.94
CA GLU A 419 -0.76 16.82 7.45
C GLU A 419 0.04 16.18 8.60
N ASN A 420 -0.63 15.47 9.51
CA ASN A 420 0.03 14.76 10.62
C ASN A 420 0.90 13.61 10.11
N ILE A 421 0.41 12.82 9.16
CA ILE A 421 1.15 11.74 8.48
C ILE A 421 2.38 12.32 7.79
N ALA A 422 2.20 13.38 6.98
CA ALA A 422 3.29 14.04 6.26
C ALA A 422 4.35 14.62 7.21
N ALA A 423 3.93 15.26 8.31
CA ALA A 423 4.85 15.79 9.31
C ALA A 423 5.61 14.68 10.04
N LYS A 424 4.97 13.54 10.34
CA LYS A 424 5.63 12.39 10.96
C LYS A 424 6.69 11.80 10.01
N ALA A 425 6.35 11.57 8.76
CA ALA A 425 7.27 11.06 7.74
C ALA A 425 8.47 12.00 7.53
N SER A 426 8.22 13.30 7.36
CA SER A 426 9.30 14.29 7.17
C SER A 426 10.19 14.48 8.39
N GLY A 427 9.74 14.08 9.59
CA GLY A 427 10.51 14.12 10.84
C GLY A 427 11.32 12.86 11.09
N SER A 428 11.13 11.79 10.32
CA SER A 428 11.86 10.53 10.44
C SER A 428 13.18 10.58 9.67
N SER A 429 14.17 9.86 10.18
CA SER A 429 15.47 9.71 9.52
C SER A 429 15.42 8.93 8.21
N PHE A 430 14.36 8.16 8.01
CA PHE A 430 14.08 7.35 6.79
C PHE A 430 12.95 7.91 5.95
N LEU A 431 12.42 9.09 6.29
CA LEU A 431 11.33 9.77 5.57
C LEU A 431 10.01 8.98 5.55
N VAL A 432 9.75 8.16 6.58
CA VAL A 432 8.58 7.30 6.69
C VAL A 432 7.83 7.51 8.01
N THR A 433 6.58 7.06 8.07
CA THR A 433 5.75 7.19 9.27
C THR A 433 6.03 6.13 10.33
N ASP A 434 6.58 4.98 9.93
CA ASP A 434 6.93 3.89 10.85
C ASP A 434 8.22 3.22 10.37
N GLU A 435 9.23 3.14 11.25
CA GLU A 435 10.50 2.46 11.00
C GLU A 435 10.54 1.06 11.65
N GLY A 436 9.45 0.65 12.31
CA GLY A 436 9.29 -0.64 12.96
C GLY A 436 9.07 -1.77 11.96
N THR A 437 9.51 -2.98 12.33
CA THR A 437 9.60 -4.11 11.41
C THR A 437 8.49 -5.14 11.58
N ASP A 438 7.83 -5.26 12.74
CA ASP A 438 6.96 -6.40 13.04
C ASP A 438 5.45 -6.15 12.76
N GLU A 439 4.99 -4.90 12.88
CA GLU A 439 3.62 -4.50 12.54
C GLU A 439 3.60 -3.27 11.60
N GLY A 440 4.78 -2.84 11.16
CA GLY A 440 4.98 -1.57 10.47
C GLY A 440 4.35 -1.51 9.07
N PHE A 441 4.26 -2.62 8.35
CA PHE A 441 3.73 -2.60 6.98
C PHE A 441 2.28 -2.16 6.93
N GLU A 442 1.41 -2.72 7.78
CA GLU A 442 0.00 -2.35 7.79
C GLU A 442 -0.20 -0.87 8.11
N ASN A 443 0.55 -0.34 9.09
CA ASN A 443 0.47 1.06 9.46
C ASN A 443 0.95 1.97 8.33
N ILE A 444 2.10 1.65 7.72
CA ILE A 444 2.63 2.34 6.53
C ILE A 444 1.57 2.34 5.42
N LEU A 445 1.06 1.18 5.06
CA LEU A 445 0.11 1.03 3.96
C LEU A 445 -1.21 1.76 4.23
N LYS A 446 -1.71 1.77 5.47
CA LYS A 446 -2.91 2.53 5.88
C LYS A 446 -2.68 4.04 5.84
N ASP A 447 -1.51 4.50 6.30
CA ASP A 447 -1.14 5.91 6.24
C ASP A 447 -1.03 6.37 4.77
N MET A 448 -0.41 5.57 3.90
CA MET A 448 -0.31 5.87 2.46
C MET A 448 -1.68 5.88 1.80
N ARG A 449 -2.58 4.98 2.15
CA ARG A 449 -3.98 5.01 1.69
C ARG A 449 -4.66 6.33 2.07
N CYS A 450 -4.44 6.84 3.28
CA CYS A 450 -4.98 8.13 3.70
C CYS A 450 -4.44 9.28 2.83
N LEU A 451 -3.14 9.31 2.56
CA LEU A 451 -2.52 10.31 1.69
C LEU A 451 -3.03 10.23 0.25
N THR A 452 -3.09 9.04 -0.34
CA THR A 452 -3.61 8.82 -1.70
C THR A 452 -5.06 9.29 -1.84
N ILE A 453 -5.92 8.96 -0.86
CA ILE A 453 -7.32 9.42 -0.84
C ILE A 453 -7.38 10.95 -0.78
N THR A 454 -6.54 11.56 0.04
CA THR A 454 -6.52 13.01 0.19
C THR A 454 -6.06 13.69 -1.09
N ASP A 455 -4.99 13.22 -1.70
CA ASP A 455 -4.48 13.75 -2.98
C ASP A 455 -5.55 13.68 -4.08
N HIS A 456 -6.26 12.56 -4.17
CA HIS A 456 -7.35 12.41 -5.13
C HIS A 456 -8.49 13.42 -4.86
N ILE A 457 -8.95 13.55 -3.62
CA ILE A 457 -10.10 14.41 -3.27
C ILE A 457 -9.76 15.89 -3.43
N ILE A 458 -8.56 16.32 -3.02
CA ILE A 458 -8.13 17.75 -3.15
C ILE A 458 -7.47 18.05 -4.50
N TYR A 459 -7.16 17.02 -5.29
CA TYR A 459 -6.53 17.11 -6.62
C TYR A 459 -5.23 17.92 -6.61
N ASN A 460 -4.30 17.57 -5.73
CA ASN A 460 -3.12 18.38 -5.44
C ASN A 460 -1.78 17.65 -5.60
N HIS A 461 -1.73 16.33 -5.52
CA HIS A 461 -0.52 15.51 -5.65
C HIS A 461 0.66 15.95 -4.75
N GLU A 462 0.37 16.60 -3.62
CA GLU A 462 1.40 17.07 -2.67
C GLU A 462 2.08 15.94 -1.91
N TYR A 463 1.44 14.76 -1.85
CA TYR A 463 1.90 13.65 -1.04
C TYR A 463 2.61 12.54 -1.82
N THR A 464 2.72 12.65 -3.15
CA THR A 464 3.35 11.64 -4.00
C THR A 464 4.76 11.28 -3.55
N THR A 465 5.62 12.28 -3.30
CA THR A 465 7.00 12.04 -2.81
C THR A 465 7.03 11.31 -1.46
N ILE A 466 6.06 11.59 -0.57
CA ILE A 466 5.97 10.88 0.72
C ILE A 466 5.61 9.43 0.49
N ILE A 467 4.67 9.16 -0.42
CA ILE A 467 4.26 7.80 -0.80
C ILE A 467 5.46 7.05 -1.42
N GLU A 468 6.19 7.68 -2.34
CA GLU A 468 7.41 7.11 -2.95
C GLU A 468 8.46 6.75 -1.88
N ASN A 469 8.72 7.64 -0.92
CA ASN A 469 9.68 7.36 0.16
C ASN A 469 9.29 6.12 0.99
N HIS A 470 7.99 5.85 1.15
CA HIS A 470 7.53 4.63 1.81
C HIS A 470 7.74 3.39 0.95
N VAL A 471 7.57 3.49 -0.38
CA VAL A 471 7.95 2.40 -1.30
C VAL A 471 9.45 2.16 -1.24
N HIS A 472 10.28 3.22 -1.29
CA HIS A 472 11.73 3.10 -1.15
C HIS A 472 12.15 2.42 0.17
N PHE A 473 11.46 2.75 1.27
CA PHE A 473 11.70 2.10 2.55
C PHE A 473 11.36 0.61 2.50
N LEU A 474 10.21 0.24 1.96
CA LEU A 474 9.76 -1.15 1.86
C LEU A 474 10.64 -1.97 0.89
N SER A 475 11.27 -1.33 -0.09
CA SER A 475 12.11 -1.98 -1.10
C SER A 475 13.61 -1.94 -0.79
N GLY A 476 14.01 -1.60 0.45
CA GLY A 476 15.40 -1.74 0.91
C GLY A 476 16.03 -0.50 1.53
N MET A 477 15.46 0.69 1.39
CA MET A 477 15.96 1.90 2.05
C MET A 477 15.54 1.91 3.54
N ASN A 478 15.79 0.82 4.25
CA ASN A 478 15.44 0.62 5.65
C ASN A 478 16.66 0.15 6.47
N PRO A 479 16.61 0.18 7.81
CA PRO A 479 17.76 -0.13 8.66
C PRO A 479 18.45 -1.47 8.37
N GLY A 480 17.72 -2.46 7.90
CA GLY A 480 18.22 -3.79 7.54
C GLY A 480 18.63 -3.97 6.09
N ALA A 481 18.37 -2.98 5.22
CA ALA A 481 18.45 -3.10 3.76
C ALA A 481 17.63 -4.28 3.21
N VAL A 482 16.48 -4.56 3.83
CA VAL A 482 15.59 -5.67 3.46
C VAL A 482 14.60 -5.20 2.43
N ASN A 483 14.52 -5.90 1.30
CA ASN A 483 13.46 -5.70 0.34
C ASN A 483 12.23 -6.54 0.76
N TYR A 484 11.18 -5.88 1.23
CA TYR A 484 9.93 -6.53 1.66
C TYR A 484 8.91 -6.68 0.52
N LEU A 485 9.22 -6.18 -0.68
CA LEU A 485 8.29 -6.13 -1.81
C LEU A 485 8.59 -7.20 -2.86
N THR A 486 9.80 -7.72 -2.92
CA THR A 486 10.19 -8.76 -3.88
C THR A 486 11.23 -9.71 -3.29
N ASP A 487 11.30 -10.94 -3.83
CA ASP A 487 12.28 -11.97 -3.46
C ASP A 487 13.52 -11.94 -4.38
N ASP A 488 13.81 -10.80 -5.02
CA ASP A 488 14.97 -10.67 -5.93
C ASP A 488 16.29 -10.75 -5.16
N THR A 489 16.84 -11.95 -5.06
CA THR A 489 18.12 -12.23 -4.40
C THR A 489 19.34 -11.96 -5.29
N GLU A 490 19.16 -11.60 -6.56
CA GLU A 490 20.28 -11.26 -7.45
C GLU A 490 20.91 -9.91 -7.05
N ARG A 491 20.12 -9.01 -6.49
CA ARG A 491 20.53 -7.66 -6.07
C ARG A 491 20.92 -7.54 -4.60
N THR A 492 20.52 -8.49 -3.77
CA THR A 492 20.72 -8.43 -2.31
C THR A 492 21.13 -9.80 -1.75
N TYR A 493 21.81 -9.80 -0.59
CA TYR A 493 22.04 -11.00 0.23
C TYR A 493 21.05 -11.12 1.41
N VAL A 494 20.14 -10.17 1.54
CA VAL A 494 19.13 -10.17 2.61
C VAL A 494 17.88 -10.83 2.09
N ASP A 495 17.57 -12.02 2.61
CA ASP A 495 16.35 -12.75 2.33
C ASP A 495 15.20 -12.16 3.17
N THR A 496 14.08 -11.85 2.55
CA THR A 496 12.85 -11.41 3.24
C THR A 496 12.18 -12.54 4.00
N GLY A 497 12.44 -13.79 3.61
CA GLY A 497 11.76 -14.96 4.17
C GLY A 497 10.24 -14.88 3.96
N GLU A 498 9.50 -15.37 4.99
CA GLU A 498 8.03 -15.40 4.97
C GLU A 498 7.38 -14.04 5.31
N SER A 499 8.17 -13.01 5.62
CA SER A 499 7.67 -11.71 6.11
C SER A 499 7.48 -10.64 5.03
N GLY A 500 7.55 -10.99 3.77
CA GLY A 500 7.30 -10.06 2.67
C GLY A 500 5.82 -9.63 2.57
N VAL A 501 5.59 -8.38 2.16
CA VAL A 501 4.24 -7.81 1.96
C VAL A 501 3.41 -8.67 1.00
N LEU A 502 4.05 -9.24 -0.03
CA LEU A 502 3.37 -10.08 -1.03
C LEU A 502 2.84 -11.42 -0.48
N ASN A 503 3.18 -11.79 0.75
CA ASN A 503 2.69 -13.02 1.40
C ASN A 503 1.42 -12.79 2.23
N ASP A 504 1.05 -11.53 2.48
CA ASP A 504 -0.20 -11.16 3.17
C ASP A 504 -1.24 -10.64 2.16
N PRO A 505 -2.36 -11.35 1.93
CA PRO A 505 -3.34 -10.94 0.92
C PRO A 505 -3.98 -9.57 1.18
N GLU A 506 -4.16 -9.16 2.45
CA GLU A 506 -4.71 -7.84 2.77
C GLU A 506 -3.65 -6.75 2.53
N ALA A 507 -2.41 -6.98 2.93
CA ALA A 507 -1.30 -6.07 2.67
C ALA A 507 -1.06 -5.86 1.17
N VAL A 508 -1.18 -6.93 0.35
CA VAL A 508 -1.12 -6.82 -1.12
C VAL A 508 -2.17 -5.85 -1.66
N SER A 509 -3.41 -5.88 -1.16
CA SER A 509 -4.45 -4.96 -1.62
C SER A 509 -4.15 -3.50 -1.31
N LEU A 510 -3.53 -3.25 -0.16
CA LEU A 510 -3.08 -1.92 0.25
C LEU A 510 -1.82 -1.49 -0.53
N LEU A 511 -0.91 -2.42 -0.84
CA LEU A 511 0.25 -2.16 -1.69
C LEU A 511 -0.20 -1.75 -3.11
N ILE A 512 -1.13 -2.49 -3.71
CA ILE A 512 -1.72 -2.13 -5.00
C ILE A 512 -2.30 -0.71 -4.95
N PHE A 513 -2.98 -0.38 -3.86
CA PHE A 513 -3.51 0.98 -3.68
C PHE A 513 -2.40 2.04 -3.64
N MET A 514 -1.34 1.80 -2.86
CA MET A 514 -0.20 2.71 -2.77
C MET A 514 0.49 2.88 -4.13
N LEU A 515 0.75 1.78 -4.84
CA LEU A 515 1.42 1.81 -6.13
C LEU A 515 0.55 2.46 -7.22
N SER A 516 -0.78 2.36 -7.15
CA SER A 516 -1.67 2.91 -8.17
C SER A 516 -1.54 4.43 -8.34
N VAL A 517 -1.08 5.15 -7.33
CA VAL A 517 -0.83 6.60 -7.44
C VAL A 517 0.48 6.91 -8.19
N LEU A 518 1.39 5.95 -8.24
CA LEU A 518 2.70 6.08 -8.91
C LEU A 518 2.65 5.64 -10.37
N GLU A 519 1.58 4.99 -10.80
CA GLU A 519 1.32 4.49 -12.16
C GLU A 519 0.43 5.44 -12.98
N GLN A 520 0.49 6.75 -12.75
CA GLN A 520 -0.35 7.76 -13.43
C GLN A 520 0.27 8.32 -14.71
#